data_0cf6b093dc7fc1cae1c30994206dfb70
#
_entry.id   0cf6b093dc7fc1cae1c30994206dfb70
#
_cell.length_a   1.000
_cell.length_b   1.000
_cell.length_c   1.000
_cell.angle_alpha   90.00
_cell.angle_beta   90.00
_cell.angle_gamma   90.00
#
_symmetry.space_group_name_H-M   'P 1'
#
loop_
_entity.id
_entity.type
_entity.pdbx_description
1 polymer ?
#
loop_
_entity_poly.entity_id
_entity_poly.type
_entity_poly.pdbx_seq_one_letter_code
_entity_poly.pdbx_strand_id
1 'polypeptide(L)'
;MDNKMFCFQCEQTAGCSGCTGNAGVCGKSSATAALQDELTGALIGLAKACGNNPRTEDTTHILIEGLFTTITNVNFNDETLREMIAKVHAEKERVVPNCATCASPCGNTSDYDMKEIWEADEDLSLIHISEPTRL
;
A
#
# COMPACT_ATOMS: atom_id res chain seq x y z
N MET A 1 2.64 -22.73 6.26
CA MET A 1 2.44 -21.29 6.00
C MET A 1 1.41 -21.17 4.90
N ASP A 2 0.23 -20.66 5.20
CA ASP A 2 -0.81 -20.47 4.20
C ASP A 2 -0.37 -19.42 3.19
N ASN A 3 0.03 -19.87 2.03
CA ASN A 3 0.51 -19.04 0.92
C ASN A 3 -0.66 -18.40 0.16
N LYS A 4 -1.68 -17.98 0.90
CA LYS A 4 -2.88 -17.38 0.32
C LYS A 4 -2.68 -15.87 0.16
N MET A 5 -2.98 -15.39 -1.03
CA MET A 5 -3.03 -13.97 -1.34
C MET A 5 -4.47 -13.46 -1.33
N PHE A 6 -4.64 -12.17 -1.17
CA PHE A 6 -5.85 -11.46 -1.59
C PHE A 6 -5.45 -10.31 -2.52
N CYS A 7 -6.07 -10.22 -3.69
CA CYS A 7 -5.86 -9.12 -4.62
C CYS A 7 -7.16 -8.83 -5.38
N PHE A 8 -7.58 -7.58 -5.34
CA PHE A 8 -8.78 -7.07 -6.03
C PHE A 8 -8.45 -5.82 -6.87
N GLN A 9 -7.27 -5.75 -7.47
CA GLN A 9 -6.80 -4.54 -8.15
C GLN A 9 -7.34 -4.35 -9.56
N CYS A 10 -7.81 -5.41 -10.22
CA CYS A 10 -8.21 -5.31 -11.61
C CYS A 10 -9.54 -6.04 -11.87
N GLU A 11 -10.15 -5.75 -13.00
CA GLU A 11 -11.41 -6.36 -13.44
C GLU A 11 -11.31 -7.87 -13.71
N GLN A 12 -10.09 -8.41 -13.83
CA GLN A 12 -9.85 -9.84 -14.11
C GLN A 12 -9.86 -10.72 -12.86
N THR A 13 -10.22 -10.16 -11.70
CA THR A 13 -10.26 -10.92 -10.46
C THR A 13 -11.14 -12.16 -10.57
N ALA A 14 -10.70 -13.28 -9.99
CA ALA A 14 -11.41 -14.54 -10.03
C ALA A 14 -12.84 -14.41 -9.47
N GLY A 15 -13.84 -14.68 -10.32
CA GLY A 15 -15.24 -14.64 -9.92
C GLY A 15 -15.77 -13.31 -9.39
N CYS A 16 -15.12 -12.20 -9.72
CA CYS A 16 -15.43 -10.87 -9.19
C CYS A 16 -15.34 -10.75 -7.66
N SER A 17 -14.67 -11.69 -7.00
CA SER A 17 -14.52 -11.75 -5.53
C SER A 17 -13.08 -11.55 -5.04
N GLY A 18 -12.16 -11.32 -5.96
CA GLY A 18 -10.73 -11.22 -5.68
C GLY A 18 -9.96 -12.52 -5.94
N CYS A 19 -8.65 -12.37 -6.12
CA CYS A 19 -7.74 -13.50 -6.26
C CYS A 19 -7.26 -13.92 -4.87
N THR A 20 -7.61 -15.11 -4.44
CA THR A 20 -7.35 -15.63 -3.07
C THR A 20 -6.46 -16.87 -3.04
N GLY A 21 -6.03 -17.36 -4.21
CA GLY A 21 -5.20 -18.56 -4.33
C GLY A 21 -3.71 -18.31 -4.13
N ASN A 22 -2.91 -19.16 -4.75
CA ASN A 22 -1.44 -19.04 -4.75
C ASN A 22 -0.93 -18.07 -5.81
N ALA A 23 -1.76 -17.72 -6.79
CA ALA A 23 -1.46 -16.78 -7.85
C ALA A 23 -2.74 -16.08 -8.31
N GLY A 24 -2.59 -14.84 -8.78
CA GLY A 24 -3.67 -14.11 -9.43
C GLY A 24 -3.95 -14.62 -10.84
N VAL A 25 -5.12 -14.27 -11.38
CA VAL A 25 -5.49 -14.57 -12.78
C VAL A 25 -4.47 -13.98 -13.78
N CYS A 26 -3.87 -12.85 -13.44
CA CYS A 26 -2.81 -12.21 -14.23
C CYS A 26 -1.43 -12.88 -14.10
N GLY A 27 -1.29 -13.89 -13.28
CA GLY A 27 -0.02 -14.56 -13.00
C GLY A 27 0.79 -13.95 -11.84
N LYS A 28 0.26 -12.93 -11.14
CA LYS A 28 0.90 -12.35 -9.95
C LYS A 28 1.03 -13.44 -8.87
N SER A 29 2.23 -13.60 -8.31
CA SER A 29 2.45 -14.50 -7.20
C SER A 29 1.91 -13.95 -5.88
N SER A 30 1.63 -14.84 -4.92
CA SER A 30 1.26 -14.42 -3.57
C SER A 30 2.34 -13.59 -2.87
N ALA A 31 3.62 -13.87 -3.14
CA ALA A 31 4.74 -13.10 -2.62
C ALA A 31 4.74 -11.67 -3.16
N THR A 32 4.54 -11.49 -4.46
CA THR A 32 4.43 -10.17 -5.09
C THR A 32 3.24 -9.39 -4.55
N ALA A 33 2.09 -10.05 -4.37
CA ALA A 33 0.91 -9.42 -3.78
C ALA A 33 1.16 -8.93 -2.34
N ALA A 34 1.81 -9.75 -1.52
CA ALA A 34 2.19 -9.37 -0.16
C ALA A 34 3.15 -8.17 -0.11
N LEU A 35 4.13 -8.12 -1.02
CA LEU A 35 5.04 -6.96 -1.14
C LEU A 35 4.31 -5.69 -1.60
N GLN A 36 3.33 -5.79 -2.47
CA GLN A 36 2.52 -4.64 -2.87
C GLN A 36 1.66 -4.13 -1.72
N ASP A 37 1.11 -5.03 -0.90
CA ASP A 37 0.37 -4.65 0.31
C ASP A 37 1.30 -3.99 1.33
N GLU A 38 2.50 -4.53 1.53
CA GLU A 38 3.53 -3.93 2.40
C GLU A 38 3.92 -2.52 1.92
N LEU A 39 4.14 -2.34 0.62
CA LEU A 39 4.43 -1.03 0.04
C LEU A 39 3.28 -0.05 0.27
N THR A 40 2.04 -0.47 0.08
CA THR A 40 0.86 0.36 0.35
C THR A 40 0.80 0.77 1.81
N GLY A 41 1.02 -0.16 2.73
CA GLY A 41 1.10 0.11 4.17
C GLY A 41 2.21 1.09 4.54
N ALA A 42 3.39 0.96 3.93
CA ALA A 42 4.50 1.88 4.11
C ALA A 42 4.18 3.30 3.61
N LEU A 43 3.52 3.41 2.45
CA LEU A 43 3.07 4.69 1.90
C LEU A 43 2.04 5.38 2.81
N ILE A 44 1.13 4.62 3.39
CA ILE A 44 0.18 5.14 4.39
C ILE A 44 0.93 5.64 5.63
N GLY A 45 1.92 4.89 6.11
CA GLY A 45 2.80 5.29 7.21
C GLY A 45 3.55 6.59 6.93
N LEU A 46 4.10 6.74 5.71
CA LEU A 46 4.76 7.97 5.27
C LEU A 46 3.76 9.15 5.22
N ALA A 47 2.57 8.93 4.67
CA ALA A 47 1.54 9.97 4.60
C ALA A 47 1.10 10.44 6.00
N LYS A 48 0.97 9.52 6.95
CA LYS A 48 0.70 9.85 8.35
C LYS A 48 1.84 10.64 8.99
N ALA A 49 3.11 10.27 8.70
CA ALA A 49 4.28 10.99 9.20
C ALA A 49 4.37 12.42 8.68
N CYS A 50 3.95 12.65 7.43
CA CYS A 50 3.85 14.00 6.88
C CYS A 50 2.78 14.85 7.58
N GLY A 51 1.68 14.24 8.03
CA GLY A 51 0.57 14.94 8.67
C GLY A 51 0.09 16.14 7.85
N ASN A 52 -0.07 17.29 8.52
CA ASN A 52 -0.46 18.57 7.90
C ASN A 52 0.74 19.43 7.48
N ASN A 53 1.96 18.92 7.62
CA ASN A 53 3.15 19.68 7.24
C ASN A 53 3.28 19.79 5.71
N PRO A 54 3.84 20.90 5.18
CA PRO A 54 4.12 21.00 3.76
C PRO A 54 5.05 19.86 3.34
N ARG A 55 4.65 19.13 2.32
CA ARG A 55 5.47 18.06 1.76
C ARG A 55 6.56 18.65 0.89
N THR A 56 7.74 18.06 0.96
CA THR A 56 8.79 18.38 0.00
C THR A 56 8.46 17.79 -1.37
N GLU A 57 9.08 18.30 -2.40
CA GLU A 57 8.93 17.76 -3.75
C GLU A 57 9.37 16.29 -3.81
N ASP A 58 10.47 15.95 -3.14
CA ASP A 58 10.97 14.58 -3.04
C ASP A 58 9.97 13.63 -2.38
N THR A 59 9.37 14.05 -1.25
CA THR A 59 8.34 13.25 -0.57
C THR A 59 7.13 13.01 -1.47
N THR A 60 6.70 14.04 -2.19
CA THR A 60 5.58 13.94 -3.14
C THR A 60 5.92 12.98 -4.28
N HIS A 61 7.13 13.07 -4.81
CA HIS A 61 7.61 12.18 -5.87
C HIS A 61 7.63 10.72 -5.43
N ILE A 62 8.16 10.44 -4.24
CA ILE A 62 8.20 9.08 -3.67
C ILE A 62 6.79 8.51 -3.46
N LEU A 63 5.85 9.32 -2.98
CA LEU A 63 4.45 8.90 -2.82
C LEU A 63 3.82 8.54 -4.17
N ILE A 64 4.02 9.36 -5.19
CA ILE A 64 3.47 9.12 -6.54
C ILE A 64 4.13 7.88 -7.16
N GLU A 65 5.46 7.77 -7.11
CA GLU A 65 6.20 6.62 -7.63
C GLU A 65 5.76 5.31 -6.95
N GLY A 66 5.63 5.34 -5.62
CA GLY A 66 5.18 4.20 -4.84
C GLY A 66 3.75 3.77 -5.19
N LEU A 67 2.82 4.71 -5.25
CA LEU A 67 1.43 4.42 -5.65
C LEU A 67 1.37 3.86 -7.08
N PHE A 68 2.11 4.46 -8.01
CA PHE A 68 2.17 3.96 -9.38
C PHE A 68 2.71 2.53 -9.43
N THR A 69 3.73 2.22 -8.64
CA THR A 69 4.30 0.87 -8.56
C THR A 69 3.29 -0.16 -8.05
N THR A 70 2.38 0.21 -7.15
CA THR A 70 1.36 -0.70 -6.63
C THR A 70 0.26 -1.02 -7.65
N ILE A 71 -0.08 -0.09 -8.54
CA ILE A 71 -1.20 -0.25 -9.48
C ILE A 71 -0.79 -0.80 -10.84
N THR A 72 0.48 -0.74 -11.21
CA THR A 72 0.96 -1.29 -12.48
C THR A 72 1.19 -2.80 -12.35
N ASN A 73 0.31 -3.59 -12.95
CA ASN A 73 0.44 -5.06 -12.99
C ASN A 73 1.64 -5.55 -13.83
N VAL A 74 2.34 -4.64 -14.50
CA VAL A 74 3.48 -4.96 -15.37
C VAL A 74 4.75 -5.25 -14.57
N ASN A 75 4.82 -4.77 -13.34
CA ASN A 75 6.02 -4.88 -12.50
C ASN A 75 5.88 -5.98 -11.45
N PHE A 76 5.98 -7.24 -11.88
CA PHE A 76 6.09 -8.39 -10.96
C PHE A 76 7.51 -8.61 -10.45
N ASN A 77 8.31 -7.55 -10.39
CA ASN A 77 9.67 -7.63 -9.88
C ASN A 77 9.68 -7.34 -8.38
N ASP A 78 9.82 -8.41 -7.60
CA ASP A 78 9.85 -8.34 -6.13
C ASP A 78 11.03 -7.51 -5.62
N GLU A 79 12.15 -7.48 -6.35
CA GLU A 79 13.32 -6.69 -5.97
C GLU A 79 13.02 -5.19 -6.05
N THR A 80 12.41 -4.75 -7.13
CA THR A 80 11.97 -3.35 -7.29
C THR A 80 10.98 -2.93 -6.20
N LEU A 81 10.07 -3.83 -5.81
CA LEU A 81 9.13 -3.56 -4.72
C LEU A 81 9.87 -3.37 -3.38
N ARG A 82 10.84 -4.24 -3.06
CA ARG A 82 11.66 -4.11 -1.86
C ARG A 82 12.49 -2.82 -1.84
N GLU A 83 13.08 -2.47 -2.97
CA GLU A 83 13.80 -1.20 -3.10
C GLU A 83 12.89 0.01 -2.88
N MET A 84 11.68 -0.03 -3.42
CA MET A 84 10.71 1.04 -3.23
C MET A 84 10.25 1.15 -1.77
N ILE A 85 9.98 0.02 -1.10
CA ILE A 85 9.67 -0.02 0.33
C ILE A 85 10.82 0.60 1.14
N ALA A 86 12.07 0.26 0.83
CA ALA A 86 13.24 0.83 1.51
C ALA A 86 13.34 2.35 1.30
N LYS A 87 13.08 2.85 0.10
CA LYS A 87 13.02 4.30 -0.20
C LYS A 87 11.95 5.00 0.63
N VAL A 88 10.75 4.41 0.72
CA VAL A 88 9.64 4.96 1.50
C VAL A 88 9.99 5.03 2.99
N HIS A 89 10.60 3.98 3.53
CA HIS A 89 11.04 3.96 4.93
C HIS A 89 12.12 5.00 5.22
N ALA A 90 13.13 5.11 4.34
CA ALA A 90 14.17 6.13 4.47
C ALA A 90 13.59 7.57 4.46
N GLU A 91 12.64 7.83 3.58
CA GLU A 91 11.95 9.12 3.53
C GLU A 91 11.12 9.36 4.79
N LYS A 92 10.43 8.35 5.29
CA LYS A 92 9.68 8.44 6.54
C LYS A 92 10.59 8.80 7.72
N GLU A 93 11.75 8.17 7.84
CA GLU A 93 12.75 8.51 8.87
C GLU A 93 13.26 9.95 8.74
N ARG A 94 13.38 10.47 7.52
CA ARG A 94 13.78 11.86 7.27
C ARG A 94 12.69 12.86 7.67
N VAL A 95 11.43 12.52 7.47
CA VAL A 95 10.28 13.41 7.75
C VAL A 95 9.95 13.47 9.25
N VAL A 96 10.03 12.33 9.95
CA VAL A 96 9.66 12.22 11.38
C VAL A 96 10.45 13.18 12.29
N PRO A 97 11.79 13.35 12.17
CA PRO A 97 12.55 14.25 13.05
C PRO A 97 12.23 15.73 12.87
N ASN A 98 11.70 16.12 11.72
CA ASN A 98 11.38 17.52 11.40
C ASN A 98 10.03 17.99 11.93
N CYS A 99 9.31 17.14 12.65
CA CYS A 99 8.05 17.49 13.29
C CYS A 99 8.29 18.27 14.61
N ALA A 100 8.91 19.47 14.49
CA ALA A 100 9.23 20.34 15.63
C ALA A 100 7.99 20.99 16.29
N THR A 101 6.80 20.79 15.74
CA THR A 101 5.56 21.41 16.21
C THR A 101 4.64 20.49 17.00
N CYS A 102 4.98 19.22 17.15
CA CYS A 102 4.16 18.27 17.89
C CYS A 102 4.69 18.13 19.32
N ALA A 103 4.05 18.80 20.27
CA ALA A 103 4.23 18.56 21.71
C ALA A 103 3.64 17.21 22.18
N SER A 104 3.14 16.41 21.26
CA SER A 104 2.70 15.02 21.44
C SER A 104 3.51 14.11 20.53
N PRO A 105 3.84 12.89 20.94
CA PRO A 105 4.40 11.93 20.00
C PRO A 105 3.45 11.86 18.81
N CYS A 106 3.97 12.22 17.63
CA CYS A 106 3.23 12.13 16.37
C CYS A 106 2.51 10.79 16.35
N GLY A 107 1.19 10.82 16.24
CA GLY A 107 0.36 9.64 16.33
C GLY A 107 0.90 8.54 15.43
N ASN A 108 0.59 7.32 15.78
CA ASN A 108 1.08 6.09 15.17
C ASN A 108 1.53 6.24 13.69
N THR A 109 2.83 6.47 13.50
CA THR A 109 3.46 6.56 12.17
C THR A 109 3.89 5.20 11.64
N SER A 110 3.48 4.12 12.33
CA SER A 110 3.73 2.76 11.87
C SER A 110 3.09 2.51 10.51
N ASP A 111 3.67 1.59 9.78
CA ASP A 111 3.08 1.10 8.55
C ASP A 111 1.69 0.52 8.84
N TYR A 112 0.79 0.68 7.89
CA TYR A 112 -0.55 0.14 8.02
C TYR A 112 -0.56 -1.33 7.59
N ASP A 113 -1.18 -2.20 8.37
CA ASP A 113 -1.36 -3.59 7.97
C ASP A 113 -2.61 -3.71 7.06
N MET A 114 -2.37 -3.94 5.78
CA MET A 114 -3.45 -4.09 4.79
C MET A 114 -4.37 -5.28 5.07
N LYS A 115 -3.94 -6.25 5.89
CA LYS A 115 -4.79 -7.37 6.30
C LYS A 115 -6.00 -6.90 7.10
N GLU A 116 -5.87 -5.82 7.86
CA GLU A 116 -7.01 -5.24 8.59
C GLU A 116 -8.15 -4.85 7.65
N ILE A 117 -7.85 -4.40 6.42
CA ILE A 117 -8.86 -4.09 5.42
C ILE A 117 -9.42 -5.37 4.79
N TRP A 118 -8.55 -6.33 4.47
CA TRP A 118 -8.96 -7.57 3.80
C TRP A 118 -9.74 -8.52 4.71
N GLU A 119 -9.52 -8.45 6.02
CA GLU A 119 -10.22 -9.21 7.05
C GLU A 119 -11.44 -8.46 7.61
N ALA A 120 -11.68 -7.21 7.20
CA ALA A 120 -12.86 -6.45 7.55
C ALA A 120 -14.12 -7.06 6.93
N ASP A 121 -15.29 -6.68 7.45
CA ASP A 121 -16.58 -7.06 6.87
C ASP A 121 -16.58 -6.78 5.36
N GLU A 122 -17.11 -7.72 4.58
CA GLU A 122 -17.12 -7.68 3.12
C GLU A 122 -17.66 -6.36 2.58
N ASP A 123 -18.67 -5.81 3.22
CA ASP A 123 -19.25 -4.51 2.88
C ASP A 123 -18.25 -3.35 3.00
N LEU A 124 -17.36 -3.38 3.98
CA LEU A 124 -16.35 -2.34 4.19
C LEU A 124 -15.17 -2.48 3.22
N SER A 125 -14.73 -3.70 2.96
CA SER A 125 -13.62 -3.95 2.05
C SER A 125 -13.99 -3.69 0.60
N LEU A 126 -15.21 -4.01 0.18
CA LEU A 126 -15.70 -3.80 -1.18
C LEU A 126 -16.11 -2.36 -1.48
N ILE A 127 -16.61 -1.61 -0.51
CA ILE A 127 -16.96 -0.18 -0.65
C ILE A 127 -15.74 0.64 -1.05
N HIS A 128 -14.58 0.42 -0.46
CA HIS A 128 -13.35 1.14 -0.79
C HIS A 128 -12.81 0.83 -2.19
N ILE A 129 -13.18 -0.29 -2.78
CA ILE A 129 -12.66 -0.77 -4.07
C ILE A 129 -13.65 -0.48 -5.22
N SER A 130 -14.95 -0.58 -4.97
CA SER A 130 -15.99 -0.53 -6.01
C SER A 130 -16.75 0.80 -6.13
N GLU A 131 -16.71 1.67 -5.15
CA GLU A 131 -17.47 2.93 -5.16
C GLU A 131 -17.06 3.97 -6.20
N PRO A 132 -15.79 4.08 -6.67
CA PRO A 132 -15.45 5.03 -7.71
C PRO A 132 -16.21 4.84 -9.03
N THR A 133 -16.87 3.72 -9.22
CA THR A 133 -17.60 3.39 -10.45
C THR A 133 -19.11 3.57 -10.35
N ARG A 134 -19.63 3.97 -9.21
CA ARG A 134 -21.05 4.33 -9.03
C ARG A 134 -21.26 5.84 -9.11
N LEU A 135 -21.16 6.36 -10.29
CA LEU A 135 -21.77 7.64 -10.63
C LEU A 135 -23.05 7.40 -11.38
#